data_aed418b0ce76d6c4fabbe14af9efe4da
#
_entry.id   aed418b0ce76d6c4fabbe14af9efe4da
#
_cell.length_a   1.000
_cell.length_b   1.000
_cell.length_c   1.000
_cell.angle_alpha   90.00
_cell.angle_beta   90.00
_cell.angle_gamma   90.00
#
_symmetry.space_group_name_H-M   'P 1'
#
loop_
_entity.id
_entity.type
_entity.pdbx_description
1 polymer ?
#
loop_
_entity_poly.entity_id
_entity_poly.type
_entity_poly.pdbx_seq_one_letter_code
_entity_poly.pdbx_strand_id
1 'polypeptide(L)'
;KLAKMLGRGVAGGLNRMVKEYTYSPHVDFYIDMIDREHSYDMGSFHTHHKYELYYEVEGARRYFIEDSAYIVNAGNVILIGENQIHKTGSVGDGPTSRIVCNFSREYLQEISGAFPEIDLFSFMSEENNHLLSNITVKQQNYIYAILQQLIQMQDENSSESAVTRKMLLATLLLQLKKMCENQHELGGDSGRVTNRIVSQIQGYIAE
;
A
#
# COMPACT_ATOMS: atom_id res chain seq x y z
N LYS A 1 -5.02 -19.66 10.18
CA LYS A 1 -6.07 -20.69 10.00
C LYS A 1 -7.06 -20.35 8.89
N LEU A 2 -7.27 -19.07 8.55
CA LEU A 2 -8.14 -18.65 7.44
C LEU A 2 -7.50 -18.88 6.05
N ALA A 3 -6.18 -18.73 5.91
CA ALA A 3 -5.46 -18.94 4.64
C ALA A 3 -5.47 -20.41 4.16
N LYS A 4 -5.89 -21.37 5.00
CA LYS A 4 -5.98 -22.81 4.66
C LYS A 4 -7.34 -23.22 4.10
N MET A 5 -8.34 -22.35 4.06
CA MET A 5 -9.69 -22.70 3.60
C MET A 5 -10.01 -22.27 2.16
N LEU A 6 -9.15 -21.53 1.50
CA LEU A 6 -9.32 -21.20 0.08
C LEU A 6 -8.44 -22.15 -0.75
N GLY A 7 -9.08 -23.14 -1.33
CA GLY A 7 -8.63 -24.27 -2.07
C GLY A 7 -7.27 -24.18 -2.79
N ARG A 8 -6.33 -25.01 -2.40
CA ARG A 8 -5.19 -25.37 -3.22
C ARG A 8 -5.67 -26.18 -4.42
N GLY A 9 -5.80 -25.52 -5.56
CA GLY A 9 -5.93 -26.19 -6.87
C GLY A 9 -4.55 -26.55 -7.38
N VAL A 10 -4.29 -27.86 -7.39
CA VAL A 10 -3.44 -28.70 -8.25
C VAL A 10 -2.11 -28.12 -8.76
N ALA A 11 -1.05 -28.80 -8.36
CA ALA A 11 0.31 -28.72 -8.83
C ALA A 11 0.43 -28.68 -10.37
N GLY A 12 1.00 -27.63 -10.87
CA GLY A 12 1.67 -27.53 -12.14
C GLY A 12 2.88 -26.65 -11.90
N GLY A 13 4.08 -27.29 -11.84
CA GLY A 13 5.34 -26.59 -11.72
C GLY A 13 5.55 -25.67 -12.92
N LEU A 14 5.16 -24.43 -12.79
CA LEU A 14 5.68 -23.32 -13.56
C LEU A 14 6.42 -22.45 -12.56
N ASN A 15 7.73 -22.35 -12.79
CA ASN A 15 8.55 -21.23 -12.34
C ASN A 15 7.73 -19.96 -12.57
N ARG A 16 7.05 -19.48 -11.53
CA ARG A 16 6.50 -18.13 -11.51
C ARG A 16 7.72 -17.25 -11.37
N MET A 17 8.35 -16.95 -12.53
CA MET A 17 9.32 -15.87 -12.59
C MET A 17 8.67 -14.72 -11.85
N VAL A 18 9.29 -14.30 -10.75
CA VAL A 18 9.01 -13.04 -10.10
C VAL A 18 8.90 -12.05 -11.24
N LYS A 19 7.70 -11.62 -11.59
CA LYS A 19 7.54 -10.48 -12.48
C LYS A 19 8.17 -9.35 -11.71
N GLU A 20 9.41 -9.03 -12.04
CA GLU A 20 9.97 -7.74 -11.66
C GLU A 20 8.90 -6.74 -12.01
N TYR A 21 8.59 -5.90 -11.05
CA TYR A 21 7.63 -4.84 -11.17
C TYR A 21 7.94 -4.04 -12.42
N THR A 22 7.34 -4.41 -13.53
CA THR A 22 7.32 -3.56 -14.69
C THR A 22 6.28 -2.50 -14.38
N TYR A 23 6.71 -1.49 -13.60
CA TYR A 23 5.99 -0.25 -13.49
C TYR A 23 5.61 0.17 -14.92
N SER A 24 4.35 0.01 -15.28
CA SER A 24 3.84 0.54 -16.53
C SER A 24 3.43 2.00 -16.24
N PRO A 25 4.18 2.98 -16.71
CA PRO A 25 3.85 4.39 -16.50
C PRO A 25 2.50 4.79 -17.13
N HIS A 26 1.95 3.94 -18.00
CA HIS A 26 0.75 4.20 -18.79
C HIS A 26 -0.54 3.60 -18.22
N VAL A 27 -0.50 2.91 -17.07
CA VAL A 27 -1.69 2.33 -16.44
C VAL A 27 -2.11 3.20 -15.25
N ASP A 28 -3.29 3.81 -15.32
CA ASP A 28 -3.80 4.72 -14.29
C ASP A 28 -4.17 4.04 -12.97
N PHE A 29 -4.40 2.73 -13.00
CA PHE A 29 -4.73 1.91 -11.84
C PHE A 29 -4.08 0.54 -11.94
N TYR A 30 -3.43 0.10 -10.87
CA TYR A 30 -2.87 -1.23 -10.75
C TYR A 30 -2.94 -1.69 -9.29
N ILE A 31 -3.31 -2.95 -9.08
CA ILE A 31 -3.31 -3.57 -7.76
C ILE A 31 -2.81 -5.00 -7.86
N ASP A 32 -1.96 -5.45 -6.93
CA ASP A 32 -1.49 -6.83 -6.87
C ASP A 32 -1.26 -7.28 -5.43
N MET A 33 -1.39 -8.59 -5.22
CA MET A 33 -1.00 -9.26 -3.98
C MET A 33 0.31 -10.00 -4.24
N ILE A 34 1.32 -9.68 -3.45
CA ILE A 34 2.68 -10.17 -3.64
C ILE A 34 3.10 -10.97 -2.42
N ASP A 35 3.31 -12.27 -2.62
CA ASP A 35 3.83 -13.20 -1.63
C ASP A 35 5.33 -13.43 -1.83
N ARG A 36 6.08 -13.44 -0.74
CA ARG A 36 7.51 -13.73 -0.74
C ARG A 36 7.85 -14.71 0.37
N GLU A 37 8.58 -15.76 0.04
CA GLU A 37 9.04 -16.77 1.01
C GLU A 37 10.32 -16.33 1.74
N HIS A 38 11.10 -15.43 1.12
CA HIS A 38 12.39 -14.97 1.64
C HIS A 38 12.47 -13.45 1.69
N SER A 39 13.43 -12.96 2.45
CA SER A 39 13.76 -11.54 2.54
C SER A 39 14.02 -10.94 1.14
N TYR A 40 13.55 -9.72 0.94
CA TYR A 40 13.78 -8.95 -0.27
C TYR A 40 13.90 -7.47 0.08
N ASP A 41 15.02 -6.90 -0.31
CA ASP A 41 15.26 -5.47 -0.21
C ASP A 41 15.21 -4.85 -1.59
N MET A 42 14.50 -3.76 -1.72
CA MET A 42 14.50 -2.96 -2.93
C MET A 42 15.90 -2.34 -3.10
N GLY A 43 16.49 -2.47 -4.29
CA GLY A 43 17.87 -2.07 -4.54
C GLY A 43 18.13 -0.56 -4.43
N SER A 44 17.15 0.29 -4.77
CA SER A 44 17.28 1.74 -4.82
C SER A 44 16.04 2.47 -4.36
N PHE A 45 16.22 3.72 -3.94
CA PHE A 45 15.11 4.65 -3.81
C PHE A 45 14.52 4.95 -5.19
N HIS A 46 13.22 5.16 -5.25
CA HIS A 46 12.50 5.53 -6.45
C HIS A 46 11.36 6.48 -6.14
N THR A 47 10.78 7.04 -7.19
CA THR A 47 9.61 7.90 -7.13
C THR A 47 8.74 7.66 -8.37
N HIS A 48 7.45 7.96 -8.29
CA HIS A 48 6.51 7.88 -9.39
C HIS A 48 5.38 8.90 -9.27
N HIS A 49 4.71 9.20 -10.40
CA HIS A 49 3.59 10.14 -10.47
C HIS A 49 2.24 9.51 -10.10
N LYS A 50 2.25 8.56 -9.16
CA LYS A 50 1.05 7.87 -8.69
C LYS A 50 1.01 7.88 -7.18
N TYR A 51 -0.17 7.82 -6.63
CA TYR A 51 -0.39 7.46 -5.23
C TYR A 51 -0.14 5.97 -5.05
N GLU A 52 0.45 5.59 -3.93
CA GLU A 52 0.60 4.19 -3.53
C GLU A 52 -0.10 3.95 -2.19
N LEU A 53 -0.95 2.94 -2.17
CA LEU A 53 -1.50 2.35 -0.98
C LEU A 53 -0.89 0.96 -0.82
N TYR A 54 -0.23 0.75 0.29
CA TYR A 54 0.38 -0.51 0.64
C TYR A 54 -0.28 -1.08 1.90
N TYR A 55 -0.64 -2.34 1.88
CA TYR A 55 -1.23 -3.06 3.00
C TYR A 55 -0.41 -4.31 3.30
N GLU A 56 0.17 -4.42 4.51
CA GLU A 56 0.86 -5.63 4.94
C GLU A 56 -0.15 -6.67 5.41
N VAL A 57 -0.18 -7.82 4.73
CA VAL A 57 -1.11 -8.93 5.03
C VAL A 57 -0.47 -9.88 6.03
N GLU A 58 0.83 -10.19 5.86
CA GLU A 58 1.59 -11.12 6.71
C GLU A 58 3.05 -10.70 6.79
N GLY A 59 3.64 -10.80 7.97
CA GLY A 59 5.02 -10.46 8.23
C GLY A 59 5.22 -8.99 8.61
N ALA A 60 6.38 -8.45 8.28
CA ALA A 60 6.73 -7.05 8.50
C ALA A 60 7.71 -6.52 7.47
N ARG A 61 7.58 -5.24 7.14
CA ARG A 61 8.45 -4.53 6.19
C ARG A 61 8.96 -3.24 6.81
N ARG A 62 10.11 -2.78 6.34
CA ARG A 62 10.62 -1.44 6.61
C ARG A 62 10.37 -0.57 5.39
N TYR A 63 9.74 0.57 5.62
CA TYR A 63 9.57 1.61 4.60
C TYR A 63 10.44 2.81 4.95
N PHE A 64 11.07 3.36 3.93
CA PHE A 64 11.73 4.66 3.96
C PHE A 64 10.93 5.56 3.03
N ILE A 65 10.42 6.66 3.53
CA ILE A 65 9.65 7.66 2.77
C ILE A 65 10.26 9.02 3.11
N GLU A 66 10.75 9.70 2.09
CA GLU A 66 11.51 10.95 2.23
C GLU A 66 12.65 10.77 3.26
N ASP A 67 12.64 11.49 4.35
CA ASP A 67 13.63 11.42 5.42
C ASP A 67 13.18 10.59 6.65
N SER A 68 12.12 9.83 6.51
CA SER A 68 11.51 9.07 7.60
C SER A 68 11.55 7.56 7.34
N ALA A 69 11.61 6.77 8.42
CA ALA A 69 11.55 5.31 8.36
C ALA A 69 10.40 4.78 9.24
N TYR A 70 9.73 3.74 8.74
CA TYR A 70 8.57 3.12 9.36
C TYR A 70 8.71 1.61 9.39
N ILE A 71 8.27 0.98 10.48
CA ILE A 71 8.08 -0.48 10.54
C ILE A 71 6.60 -0.76 10.31
N VAL A 72 6.31 -1.50 9.26
CA VAL A 72 4.97 -1.86 8.81
C VAL A 72 4.74 -3.31 9.17
N ASN A 73 3.83 -3.55 10.11
CA ASN A 73 3.45 -4.90 10.55
C ASN A 73 2.15 -5.34 9.86
N ALA A 74 1.85 -6.63 9.92
CA ALA A 74 0.59 -7.17 9.42
C ALA A 74 -0.62 -6.37 9.93
N GLY A 75 -1.50 -6.00 9.02
CA GLY A 75 -2.68 -5.16 9.27
C GLY A 75 -2.42 -3.65 9.20
N ASN A 76 -1.18 -3.20 9.02
CA ASN A 76 -0.86 -1.79 8.83
C ASN A 76 -1.00 -1.35 7.38
N VAL A 77 -1.20 -0.05 7.17
CA VAL A 77 -1.27 0.61 5.86
C VAL A 77 -0.14 1.62 5.75
N ILE A 78 0.53 1.65 4.59
CA ILE A 78 1.37 2.77 4.16
C ILE A 78 0.64 3.56 3.07
N LEU A 79 0.74 4.88 3.17
CA LEU A 79 0.22 5.84 2.20
C LEU A 79 1.37 6.68 1.66
N ILE A 80 1.50 6.73 0.34
CA ILE A 80 2.54 7.48 -0.36
C ILE A 80 1.87 8.37 -1.39
N GLY A 81 2.18 9.66 -1.33
CA GLY A 81 1.73 10.66 -2.30
C GLY A 81 2.51 10.62 -3.60
N GLU A 82 2.04 11.38 -4.59
CA GLU A 82 2.74 11.53 -5.86
C GLU A 82 4.13 12.12 -5.66
N ASN A 83 5.12 11.58 -6.38
CA ASN A 83 6.51 12.03 -6.40
C ASN A 83 7.29 11.90 -5.08
N GLN A 84 6.74 11.31 -4.05
CA GLN A 84 7.49 11.07 -2.82
C GLN A 84 8.55 9.97 -3.03
N ILE A 85 9.77 10.27 -2.62
CA ILE A 85 10.89 9.34 -2.71
C ILE A 85 10.74 8.26 -1.65
N HIS A 86 10.76 7.00 -2.06
CA HIS A 86 10.57 5.90 -1.12
C HIS A 86 11.35 4.64 -1.51
N LYS A 87 11.51 3.75 -0.52
CA LYS A 87 12.15 2.45 -0.66
C LYS A 87 11.61 1.50 0.39
N THR A 88 11.57 0.20 0.09
CA THR A 88 11.20 -0.82 1.08
C THR A 88 12.31 -1.83 1.27
N GLY A 89 12.41 -2.35 2.50
CA GLY A 89 13.34 -3.41 2.88
C GLY A 89 12.69 -4.42 3.83
N SER A 90 13.35 -5.55 3.99
CA SER A 90 12.89 -6.63 4.86
C SER A 90 13.06 -6.29 6.34
N VAL A 91 12.22 -6.90 7.16
CA VAL A 91 12.39 -7.01 8.61
C VAL A 91 12.48 -8.51 8.94
N GLY A 92 13.71 -9.00 9.15
CA GLY A 92 13.94 -10.45 9.32
C GLY A 92 13.87 -11.23 8.01
N ASP A 93 13.92 -12.56 8.12
CA ASP A 93 14.01 -13.49 6.98
C ASP A 93 12.73 -14.31 6.76
N GLY A 94 11.66 -13.98 7.47
CA GLY A 94 10.39 -14.70 7.38
C GLY A 94 9.60 -14.35 6.10
N PRO A 95 8.56 -15.15 5.81
CA PRO A 95 7.67 -14.88 4.70
C PRO A 95 6.90 -13.57 4.91
N THR A 96 6.59 -12.89 3.81
CA THR A 96 5.78 -11.68 3.80
C THR A 96 4.71 -11.78 2.72
N SER A 97 3.54 -11.22 3.00
CA SER A 97 2.47 -11.06 2.02
C SER A 97 1.92 -9.64 2.11
N ARG A 98 1.76 -9.00 0.96
CA ARG A 98 1.33 -7.61 0.88
C ARG A 98 0.45 -7.34 -0.32
N ILE A 99 -0.38 -6.32 -0.21
CA ILE A 99 -1.12 -5.77 -1.33
C ILE A 99 -0.57 -4.37 -1.62
N VAL A 100 -0.28 -4.10 -2.89
CA VAL A 100 0.14 -2.79 -3.39
C VAL A 100 -0.87 -2.30 -4.40
N CYS A 101 -1.41 -1.11 -4.19
CA CYS A 101 -2.35 -0.46 -5.09
C CYS A 101 -1.78 0.90 -5.51
N ASN A 102 -1.50 1.04 -6.80
CA ASN A 102 -1.01 2.27 -7.42
C ASN A 102 -2.10 2.86 -8.30
N PHE A 103 -2.35 4.16 -8.16
CA PHE A 103 -3.37 4.86 -8.94
C PHE A 103 -2.99 6.32 -9.18
N SER A 104 -3.43 6.85 -10.33
CA SER A 104 -3.26 8.25 -10.65
C SER A 104 -4.45 9.08 -10.15
N ARG A 105 -4.28 10.40 -10.07
CA ARG A 105 -5.38 11.34 -9.80
C ARG A 105 -6.44 11.26 -10.89
N GLU A 106 -6.01 11.11 -12.14
CA GLU A 106 -6.86 10.99 -13.32
C GLU A 106 -7.79 9.78 -13.25
N TYR A 107 -7.37 8.70 -12.62
CA TYR A 107 -8.21 7.50 -12.45
C TYR A 107 -9.52 7.78 -11.71
N LEU A 108 -9.50 8.72 -10.75
CA LEU A 108 -10.67 9.09 -9.95
C LEU A 108 -11.24 10.48 -10.33
N GLN A 109 -10.82 11.08 -11.45
CA GLN A 109 -11.20 12.44 -11.82
C GLN A 109 -12.73 12.66 -11.95
N GLU A 110 -13.47 11.64 -12.43
CA GLU A 110 -14.93 11.73 -12.57
C GLU A 110 -15.62 11.79 -11.19
N ILE A 111 -15.12 11.02 -10.21
CA ILE A 111 -15.64 11.06 -8.84
C ILE A 111 -15.26 12.38 -8.17
N SER A 112 -14.01 12.79 -8.27
CA SER A 112 -13.54 14.09 -7.73
C SER A 112 -14.27 15.28 -8.37
N GLY A 113 -14.57 15.21 -9.65
CA GLY A 113 -15.34 16.24 -10.37
C GLY A 113 -16.80 16.28 -9.96
N ALA A 114 -17.41 15.14 -9.61
CA ALA A 114 -18.79 15.06 -9.13
C ALA A 114 -18.93 15.58 -7.68
N PHE A 115 -17.87 15.54 -6.87
CA PHE A 115 -17.84 15.96 -5.47
C PHE A 115 -16.63 16.85 -5.18
N PRO A 116 -16.57 18.07 -5.76
CA PRO A 116 -15.40 18.95 -5.70
C PRO A 116 -15.05 19.44 -4.29
N GLU A 117 -15.99 19.37 -3.36
CA GLU A 117 -15.80 19.68 -1.94
C GLU A 117 -15.05 18.59 -1.16
N ILE A 118 -14.88 17.39 -1.77
CA ILE A 118 -14.23 16.24 -1.13
C ILE A 118 -12.83 16.06 -1.72
N ASP A 119 -11.82 16.31 -0.92
CA ASP A 119 -10.44 15.97 -1.28
C ASP A 119 -10.13 14.52 -0.94
N LEU A 120 -9.89 13.70 -1.98
CA LEU A 120 -9.56 12.28 -1.87
C LEU A 120 -8.06 12.00 -1.74
N PHE A 121 -7.18 12.99 -1.90
CA PHE A 121 -5.77 12.72 -2.17
C PHE A 121 -4.79 13.39 -1.22
N SER A 122 -5.01 14.64 -0.81
CA SER A 122 -4.00 15.44 -0.10
C SER A 122 -3.49 14.74 1.16
N PHE A 123 -4.36 14.07 1.90
CA PHE A 123 -4.01 13.36 3.12
C PHE A 123 -2.94 12.27 2.92
N MET A 124 -2.81 11.70 1.72
CA MET A 124 -1.82 10.66 1.42
C MET A 124 -0.38 11.21 1.33
N SER A 125 -0.24 12.52 1.09
CA SER A 125 1.05 13.20 1.00
C SER A 125 1.50 13.82 2.33
N GLU A 126 0.66 13.79 3.35
CA GLU A 126 0.97 14.33 4.68
C GLU A 126 1.90 13.38 5.43
N GLU A 127 3.00 13.90 5.94
CA GLU A 127 4.03 13.14 6.63
C GLU A 127 3.48 12.28 7.80
N ASN A 128 2.55 12.84 8.57
CA ASN A 128 1.95 12.13 9.71
C ASN A 128 0.99 11.02 9.31
N ASN A 129 0.62 10.91 8.03
CA ASN A 129 -0.33 9.94 7.52
C ASN A 129 0.36 8.76 6.83
N HIS A 130 1.68 8.78 6.65
CA HIS A 130 2.37 7.71 5.92
C HIS A 130 2.15 6.34 6.53
N LEU A 131 2.08 6.20 7.86
CA LEU A 131 1.79 4.93 8.52
C LEU A 131 0.49 4.99 9.32
N LEU A 132 -0.47 4.14 8.96
CA LEU A 132 -1.64 3.82 9.75
C LEU A 132 -1.39 2.49 10.48
N SER A 133 -1.17 2.56 11.80
CA SER A 133 -0.84 1.40 12.66
C SER A 133 -1.92 1.09 13.69
N ASN A 134 -2.68 2.09 14.14
CA ASN A 134 -3.73 1.94 15.15
C ASN A 134 -5.08 1.53 14.51
N ILE A 135 -5.05 0.45 13.73
CA ILE A 135 -6.20 -0.05 12.98
C ILE A 135 -6.82 -1.23 13.72
N THR A 136 -8.10 -1.13 14.08
CA THR A 136 -8.83 -2.24 14.73
C THR A 136 -8.99 -3.42 13.78
N VAL A 137 -9.13 -4.64 14.31
CA VAL A 137 -9.37 -5.86 13.50
C VAL A 137 -10.58 -5.72 12.56
N LYS A 138 -11.64 -5.02 13.00
CA LYS A 138 -12.81 -4.74 12.15
C LYS A 138 -12.44 -3.87 10.94
N GLN A 139 -11.63 -2.84 11.16
CA GLN A 139 -11.15 -1.96 10.09
C GLN A 139 -10.18 -2.68 9.15
N GLN A 140 -9.26 -3.51 9.71
CA GLN A 140 -8.37 -4.34 8.90
C GLN A 140 -9.14 -5.28 7.97
N ASN A 141 -10.15 -5.97 8.49
CA ASN A 141 -11.01 -6.85 7.70
C ASN A 141 -11.76 -6.09 6.59
N TYR A 142 -12.21 -4.87 6.88
CA TYR A 142 -12.89 -4.02 5.90
C TYR A 142 -11.94 -3.57 4.77
N ILE A 143 -10.74 -3.07 5.12
CA ILE A 143 -9.72 -2.68 4.17
C ILE A 143 -9.35 -3.87 3.28
N TYR A 144 -9.03 -5.00 3.89
CA TYR A 144 -8.65 -6.22 3.19
C TYR A 144 -9.73 -6.71 2.22
N ALA A 145 -11.01 -6.69 2.64
CA ALA A 145 -12.12 -7.10 1.80
C ALA A 145 -12.25 -6.22 0.54
N ILE A 146 -12.12 -4.90 0.67
CA ILE A 146 -12.15 -4.00 -0.50
C ILE A 146 -10.94 -4.24 -1.41
N LEU A 147 -9.74 -4.38 -0.86
CA LEU A 147 -8.53 -4.65 -1.65
C LEU A 147 -8.65 -5.97 -2.42
N GLN A 148 -9.20 -7.02 -1.80
CA GLN A 148 -9.45 -8.30 -2.47
C GLN A 148 -10.46 -8.16 -3.63
N GLN A 149 -11.54 -7.39 -3.46
CA GLN A 149 -12.48 -7.12 -4.54
C GLN A 149 -11.83 -6.36 -5.70
N LEU A 150 -10.99 -5.36 -5.41
CA LEU A 150 -10.25 -4.62 -6.42
C LEU A 150 -9.30 -5.53 -7.21
N ILE A 151 -8.60 -6.46 -6.54
CA ILE A 151 -7.74 -7.47 -7.18
C ILE A 151 -8.55 -8.37 -8.12
N GLN A 152 -9.68 -8.90 -7.65
CA GLN A 152 -10.53 -9.78 -8.44
C GLN A 152 -11.07 -9.11 -9.70
N MET A 153 -11.33 -7.81 -9.63
CA MET A 153 -11.92 -7.04 -10.74
C MET A 153 -10.86 -6.40 -11.64
N GLN A 154 -9.56 -6.51 -11.33
CA GLN A 154 -8.50 -5.78 -12.07
C GLN A 154 -8.51 -6.06 -13.57
N ASP A 155 -8.67 -7.33 -13.95
CA ASP A 155 -8.62 -7.77 -15.33
C ASP A 155 -10.00 -7.75 -16.03
N GLU A 156 -11.05 -7.33 -15.32
CA GLU A 156 -12.39 -7.21 -15.91
C GLU A 156 -12.50 -5.90 -16.72
N ASN A 157 -12.94 -6.03 -17.98
CA ASN A 157 -12.98 -4.92 -18.95
C ASN A 157 -14.40 -4.35 -19.19
N SER A 158 -15.39 -4.70 -18.35
CA SER A 158 -16.73 -4.12 -18.50
C SER A 158 -16.79 -2.69 -17.97
N SER A 159 -17.71 -1.89 -18.48
CA SER A 159 -17.95 -0.53 -17.97
C SER A 159 -18.39 -0.54 -16.51
N GLU A 160 -19.21 -1.51 -16.13
CA GLU A 160 -19.70 -1.71 -14.78
C GLU A 160 -18.56 -2.02 -13.82
N SER A 161 -17.64 -2.91 -14.19
CA SER A 161 -16.45 -3.23 -13.39
C SER A 161 -15.52 -2.03 -13.23
N ALA A 162 -15.35 -1.24 -14.30
CA ALA A 162 -14.55 -0.01 -14.26
C ALA A 162 -15.13 1.00 -13.26
N VAL A 163 -16.43 1.24 -13.30
CA VAL A 163 -17.11 2.15 -12.35
C VAL A 163 -17.04 1.59 -10.94
N THR A 164 -17.31 0.29 -10.75
CA THR A 164 -17.27 -0.35 -9.43
C THR A 164 -15.89 -0.24 -8.80
N ARG A 165 -14.79 -0.48 -9.56
CA ARG A 165 -13.42 -0.29 -9.05
C ARG A 165 -13.15 1.14 -8.58
N LYS A 166 -13.56 2.15 -9.36
CA LYS A 166 -13.42 3.57 -8.99
C LYS A 166 -14.18 3.89 -7.70
N MET A 167 -15.41 3.40 -7.57
CA MET A 167 -16.23 3.61 -6.37
C MET A 167 -15.64 2.91 -5.14
N LEU A 168 -15.16 1.67 -5.28
CA LEU A 168 -14.51 0.93 -4.20
C LEU A 168 -13.24 1.64 -3.73
N LEU A 169 -12.39 2.09 -4.67
CA LEU A 169 -11.17 2.82 -4.33
C LEU A 169 -11.48 4.14 -3.64
N ALA A 170 -12.41 4.94 -4.17
CA ALA A 170 -12.82 6.19 -3.54
C ALA A 170 -13.39 5.97 -2.13
N THR A 171 -14.21 4.94 -1.95
CA THR A 171 -14.75 4.56 -0.63
C THR A 171 -13.63 4.19 0.34
N LEU A 172 -12.64 3.41 -0.11
CA LEU A 172 -11.49 3.05 0.69
C LEU A 172 -10.69 4.28 1.11
N LEU A 173 -10.41 5.19 0.17
CA LEU A 173 -9.66 6.43 0.46
C LEU A 173 -10.37 7.31 1.50
N LEU A 174 -11.69 7.47 1.40
CA LEU A 174 -12.48 8.20 2.41
C LEU A 174 -12.39 7.57 3.80
N GLN A 175 -12.41 6.24 3.88
CA GLN A 175 -12.26 5.55 5.16
C GLN A 175 -10.85 5.70 5.72
N LEU A 176 -9.81 5.58 4.89
CA LEU A 176 -8.42 5.78 5.31
C LEU A 176 -8.18 7.22 5.77
N LYS A 177 -8.71 8.23 5.06
CA LYS A 177 -8.66 9.64 5.48
C LYS A 177 -9.22 9.82 6.88
N LYS A 178 -10.42 9.29 7.14
CA LYS A 178 -11.03 9.34 8.47
C LYS A 178 -10.20 8.62 9.54
N MET A 179 -9.53 7.53 9.18
CA MET A 179 -8.64 6.82 10.12
C MET A 179 -7.40 7.65 10.43
N CYS A 180 -6.82 8.37 9.46
CA CYS A 180 -5.72 9.31 9.68
C CYS A 180 -6.13 10.42 10.64
N GLU A 181 -7.28 11.06 10.41
CA GLU A 181 -7.83 12.11 11.28
C GLU A 181 -7.97 11.61 12.74
N ASN A 182 -8.57 10.44 12.93
CA ASN A 182 -8.73 9.82 14.24
C ASN A 182 -7.39 9.47 14.91
N GLN A 183 -6.39 9.02 14.14
CA GLN A 183 -5.05 8.71 14.68
C GLN A 183 -4.37 9.97 15.22
N HIS A 184 -4.52 11.10 14.53
CA HIS A 184 -3.99 12.39 14.99
C HIS A 184 -4.66 12.89 16.28
N GLU A 185 -5.98 12.77 16.38
CA GLU A 185 -6.73 13.17 17.59
C GLU A 185 -6.34 12.37 18.83
N LEU A 186 -5.99 11.10 18.67
CA LEU A 186 -5.58 10.23 19.76
C LEU A 186 -4.11 10.45 20.20
N GLY A 187 -3.36 11.35 19.54
CA GLY A 187 -1.95 11.60 19.83
C GLY A 187 -1.07 10.36 19.56
N GLY A 188 -1.52 9.50 18.65
CA GLY A 188 -0.84 8.25 18.32
C GLY A 188 0.57 8.52 17.82
N ASP A 189 1.55 7.86 18.44
CA ASP A 189 2.91 7.78 17.89
C ASP A 189 2.79 7.19 16.48
N SER A 190 3.25 7.96 15.48
CA SER A 190 3.17 7.57 14.06
C SER A 190 4.05 6.37 13.71
N GLY A 191 4.59 5.62 14.68
CA GLY A 191 5.50 4.51 14.46
C GLY A 191 6.81 4.92 13.75
N ARG A 192 7.06 6.22 13.70
CA ARG A 192 8.23 6.82 13.09
C ARG A 192 9.48 6.46 13.90
N VAL A 193 10.42 5.81 13.25
CA VAL A 193 11.75 5.62 13.82
C VAL A 193 12.49 6.96 13.73
N THR A 194 12.82 7.55 14.86
CA THR A 194 13.38 8.92 14.95
C THR A 194 14.64 9.09 14.09
N ASN A 195 14.82 10.29 13.53
CA ASN A 195 15.89 10.77 12.63
C ASN A 195 17.31 10.27 12.94
N ARG A 196 17.64 9.99 14.21
CA ARG A 196 18.97 9.52 14.60
C ARG A 196 19.30 8.13 14.08
N ILE A 197 18.29 7.26 13.95
CA ILE A 197 18.45 5.90 13.40
C ILE A 197 18.43 5.97 11.86
N VAL A 198 17.65 6.85 11.27
CA VAL A 198 17.59 7.07 9.81
C VAL A 198 18.93 7.55 9.28
N SER A 199 19.58 8.52 9.93
CA SER A 199 20.91 9.03 9.55
C SER A 199 21.99 7.95 9.67
N GLN A 200 21.89 7.06 10.67
CA GLN A 200 22.80 5.92 10.78
C GLN A 200 22.58 4.89 9.68
N ILE A 201 21.32 4.60 9.33
CA ILE A 201 20.99 3.64 8.26
C ILE A 201 21.37 4.18 6.89
N GLN A 202 21.19 5.48 6.63
CA GLN A 202 21.63 6.14 5.39
C GLN A 202 23.15 6.11 5.23
N GLY A 203 23.91 6.22 6.33
CA GLY A 203 25.37 6.05 6.34
C GLY A 203 25.81 4.64 5.94
N TYR A 204 25.08 3.60 6.33
CA TYR A 204 25.38 2.21 5.94
C TYR A 204 24.99 1.84 4.50
N ILE A 205 24.13 2.61 3.85
CA ILE A 205 23.67 2.36 2.46
C ILE A 205 24.58 3.08 1.46
N ALA A 206 25.37 4.07 1.90
CA ALA A 206 26.28 4.86 1.07
C ALA A 206 27.71 4.27 0.97
N GLU A 207 28.02 3.20 1.70
CA GLU A 207 29.25 2.39 1.59
C GLU A 207 29.01 1.12 0.76
#